data_c76495fb9d28e4a376ea81af49a1b253
#
_entry.id   c76495fb9d28e4a376ea81af49a1b253
#
_cell.length_a   1.000
_cell.length_b   1.000
_cell.length_c   1.000
_cell.angle_alpha   90.00
_cell.angle_beta   90.00
_cell.angle_gamma   90.00
#
_symmetry.space_group_name_H-M   'P 1'
#
loop_
_entity.id
_entity.type
_entity.pdbx_description
1 polymer ?
#
loop_
_entity_poly.entity_id
_entity_poly.type
_entity_poly.pdbx_seq_one_letter_code
_entity_poly.pdbx_strand_id
1 'polypeptide(L)'
;MKILRSHLLGKWYAGVEESFTLLHDPTTEDPLAAVSSAGIDFRAAIEHARSRGGFALRELSFAQRGELLIAMSKAIHEHREELLELSMKNCGTTRKDSKFDIDGATGTLYHYGALGKELGDGHVLPDGPGEQLGRSSIFWGRHGRVSRDGVAIHINAFNFPAWGFAEKAAAAILAGMPVITKPATSTCLVTERCIETVVEADCVPEGVLGLICGSVADLFDHLHGQDV
;
A
#
# COMPACT_ATOMS: atom_id res chain seq x y z
N MET A 1 -16.68 -1.89 20.84
CA MET A 1 -15.44 -2.46 20.24
C MET A 1 -15.48 -2.23 18.73
N LYS A 2 -14.41 -1.71 18.14
CA LYS A 2 -14.31 -1.48 16.68
C LYS A 2 -14.14 -2.82 15.95
N ILE A 3 -14.85 -3.02 14.84
CA ILE A 3 -14.58 -4.11 13.89
C ILE A 3 -13.74 -3.55 12.77
N LEU A 4 -12.52 -4.07 12.60
CA LEU A 4 -11.62 -3.68 11.52
C LEU A 4 -12.07 -4.29 10.21
N ARG A 5 -11.86 -3.54 9.12
CA ARG A 5 -12.35 -3.91 7.80
C ARG A 5 -11.20 -4.02 6.81
N SER A 6 -11.27 -5.02 5.95
CA SER A 6 -10.44 -5.08 4.74
C SER A 6 -11.03 -4.19 3.67
N HIS A 7 -10.20 -3.55 2.85
CA HIS A 7 -10.61 -2.75 1.69
C HIS A 7 -10.14 -3.41 0.41
N LEU A 8 -11.05 -4.00 -0.33
CA LEU A 8 -10.78 -4.73 -1.58
C LEU A 8 -11.94 -4.54 -2.55
N LEU A 9 -11.72 -4.66 -3.84
CA LEU A 9 -12.77 -4.53 -4.88
C LEU A 9 -13.57 -3.20 -4.78
N GLY A 10 -12.92 -2.11 -4.32
CA GLY A 10 -13.58 -0.84 -4.06
C GLY A 10 -14.56 -0.85 -2.87
N LYS A 11 -14.51 -1.85 -1.99
CA LYS A 11 -15.47 -2.05 -0.89
C LYS A 11 -14.78 -2.39 0.43
N TRP A 12 -15.48 -2.10 1.52
CA TRP A 12 -15.07 -2.48 2.86
C TRP A 12 -15.74 -3.80 3.30
N TYR A 13 -14.93 -4.74 3.83
CA TYR A 13 -15.36 -6.06 4.30
C TYR A 13 -15.03 -6.19 5.78
N ALA A 14 -16.04 -6.46 6.60
CA ALA A 14 -15.87 -6.66 8.04
C ALA A 14 -15.43 -8.09 8.44
N GLY A 15 -15.43 -9.01 7.48
CA GLY A 15 -15.21 -10.44 7.75
C GLY A 15 -16.43 -11.12 8.36
N VAL A 16 -16.23 -12.34 8.91
CA VAL A 16 -17.27 -13.18 9.48
C VAL A 16 -17.09 -13.24 11.00
N GLU A 17 -18.18 -13.00 11.75
CA GLU A 17 -18.16 -12.82 13.21
C GLU A 17 -17.57 -14.04 13.95
N GLU A 18 -17.90 -15.25 13.53
CA GLU A 18 -17.42 -16.49 14.15
C GLU A 18 -15.90 -16.70 14.03
N SER A 19 -15.25 -15.93 13.16
CA SER A 19 -13.80 -16.01 12.90
C SER A 19 -13.03 -14.79 13.40
N PHE A 20 -13.63 -13.93 14.22
CA PHE A 20 -12.96 -12.75 14.75
C PHE A 20 -11.81 -13.09 15.68
N THR A 21 -10.67 -12.48 15.45
CA THR A 21 -9.54 -12.41 16.37
C THR A 21 -9.60 -11.08 17.11
N LEU A 22 -9.51 -11.13 18.43
CA LEU A 22 -9.46 -9.92 19.26
C LEU A 22 -8.07 -9.31 19.25
N LEU A 23 -8.02 -8.00 19.13
CA LEU A 23 -6.83 -7.18 19.33
C LEU A 23 -6.92 -6.49 20.68
N HIS A 24 -5.84 -6.52 21.43
CA HIS A 24 -5.76 -5.94 22.75
C HIS A 24 -4.74 -4.81 22.80
N ASP A 25 -4.96 -3.87 23.69
CA ASP A 25 -3.93 -2.93 24.11
C ASP A 25 -2.83 -3.72 24.84
N PRO A 26 -1.59 -3.75 24.35
CA PRO A 26 -0.54 -4.55 24.98
C PRO A 26 -0.09 -4.02 26.34
N THR A 27 -0.54 -2.83 26.74
CA THR A 27 -0.22 -2.20 28.03
C THR A 27 -1.26 -2.54 29.10
N THR A 28 -2.56 -2.51 28.74
CA THR A 28 -3.67 -2.71 29.68
C THR A 28 -4.37 -4.04 29.54
N GLU A 29 -4.11 -4.77 28.45
CA GLU A 29 -4.78 -6.00 28.03
C GLU A 29 -6.27 -5.81 27.68
N ASP A 30 -6.76 -4.58 27.64
CA ASP A 30 -8.13 -4.26 27.26
C ASP A 30 -8.38 -4.57 25.78
N PRO A 31 -9.55 -5.10 25.41
CA PRO A 31 -9.90 -5.34 24.03
C PRO A 31 -10.13 -4.03 23.27
N LEU A 32 -9.39 -3.82 22.17
CA LEU A 32 -9.45 -2.64 21.31
C LEU A 32 -10.38 -2.84 20.12
N ALA A 33 -10.18 -3.93 19.39
CA ALA A 33 -10.85 -4.20 18.13
C ALA A 33 -10.98 -5.70 17.88
N ALA A 34 -11.81 -6.04 16.91
CA ALA A 34 -11.92 -7.39 16.36
C ALA A 34 -11.66 -7.37 14.87
N VAL A 35 -11.08 -8.44 14.33
CA VAL A 35 -10.66 -8.52 12.94
C VAL A 35 -10.84 -9.92 12.38
N SER A 36 -11.27 -9.99 11.12
CA SER A 36 -11.34 -11.25 10.36
C SER A 36 -11.15 -10.98 8.86
N SER A 37 -10.44 -11.88 8.19
CA SER A 37 -10.32 -11.93 6.74
C SER A 37 -11.18 -13.05 6.12
N ALA A 38 -11.99 -13.74 6.92
CA ALA A 38 -12.84 -14.80 6.40
C ALA A 38 -13.91 -14.27 5.43
N GLY A 39 -14.15 -15.02 4.36
CA GLY A 39 -15.14 -14.68 3.34
C GLY A 39 -14.62 -13.71 2.26
N ILE A 40 -13.35 -13.35 2.28
CA ILE A 40 -12.72 -12.56 1.21
C ILE A 40 -12.45 -13.47 0.01
N ASP A 41 -12.93 -13.08 -1.17
CA ASP A 41 -12.52 -13.68 -2.44
C ASP A 41 -11.17 -13.08 -2.89
N PHE A 42 -10.07 -13.72 -2.48
CA PHE A 42 -8.72 -13.26 -2.80
C PHE A 42 -8.43 -13.31 -4.28
N ARG A 43 -8.95 -14.30 -5.03
CA ARG A 43 -8.73 -14.37 -6.48
C ARG A 43 -9.37 -13.16 -7.18
N ALA A 44 -10.61 -12.83 -6.85
CA ALA A 44 -11.28 -11.65 -7.39
C ALA A 44 -10.56 -10.34 -6.98
N ALA A 45 -10.06 -10.26 -5.74
CA ALA A 45 -9.34 -9.08 -5.26
C ALA A 45 -8.02 -8.86 -6.02
N ILE A 46 -7.24 -9.91 -6.27
CA ILE A 46 -6.00 -9.88 -7.05
C ILE A 46 -6.30 -9.44 -8.50
N GLU A 47 -7.29 -10.07 -9.14
CA GLU A 47 -7.66 -9.74 -10.52
C GLU A 47 -8.17 -8.29 -10.64
N HIS A 48 -8.95 -7.82 -9.68
CA HIS A 48 -9.43 -6.43 -9.65
C HIS A 48 -8.27 -5.44 -9.49
N ALA A 49 -7.34 -5.68 -8.58
CA ALA A 49 -6.17 -4.83 -8.41
C ALA A 49 -5.32 -4.80 -9.69
N ARG A 50 -5.08 -5.96 -10.30
CA ARG A 50 -4.31 -6.09 -11.54
C ARG A 50 -4.98 -5.39 -12.73
N SER A 51 -6.27 -5.67 -12.98
CA SER A 51 -7.00 -5.19 -14.16
C SER A 51 -7.43 -3.73 -14.04
N ARG A 52 -7.92 -3.29 -12.87
CA ARG A 52 -8.38 -1.91 -12.64
C ARG A 52 -7.26 -1.01 -12.16
N GLY A 53 -6.64 -1.35 -11.02
CA GLY A 53 -5.59 -0.53 -10.41
C GLY A 53 -4.33 -0.46 -11.26
N GLY A 54 -3.87 -1.61 -11.77
CA GLY A 54 -2.70 -1.69 -12.65
C GLY A 54 -2.91 -0.94 -13.96
N PHE A 55 -4.08 -1.07 -14.57
CA PHE A 55 -4.41 -0.29 -15.78
C PHE A 55 -4.39 1.21 -15.48
N ALA A 56 -5.08 1.66 -14.43
CA ALA A 56 -5.12 3.07 -14.07
C ALA A 56 -3.72 3.65 -13.83
N LEU A 57 -2.85 2.93 -13.11
CA LEU A 57 -1.48 3.40 -12.85
C LEU A 57 -0.62 3.46 -14.12
N ARG A 58 -0.78 2.53 -15.06
CA ARG A 58 0.01 2.52 -16.30
C ARG A 58 -0.36 3.66 -17.25
N GLU A 59 -1.61 4.15 -17.19
CA GLU A 59 -2.03 5.35 -17.93
C GLU A 59 -1.44 6.65 -17.36
N LEU A 60 -0.94 6.64 -16.12
CA LEU A 60 -0.34 7.79 -15.46
C LEU A 60 1.16 7.86 -15.71
N SER A 61 1.69 9.07 -15.95
CA SER A 61 3.12 9.36 -15.97
C SER A 61 3.75 9.20 -14.57
N PHE A 62 5.09 9.19 -14.49
CA PHE A 62 5.78 9.19 -13.19
C PHE A 62 5.40 10.40 -12.35
N ALA A 63 5.29 11.59 -12.95
CA ALA A 63 4.88 12.81 -12.25
C ALA A 63 3.47 12.67 -11.66
N GLN A 64 2.52 12.16 -12.42
CA GLN A 64 1.14 11.95 -11.97
C GLN A 64 1.04 10.89 -10.86
N ARG A 65 1.78 9.78 -10.95
CA ARG A 65 1.88 8.79 -9.85
C ARG A 65 2.51 9.42 -8.61
N GLY A 66 3.50 10.31 -8.79
CA GLY A 66 4.08 11.10 -7.71
C GLY A 66 3.06 12.01 -7.02
N GLU A 67 2.12 12.60 -7.77
CA GLU A 67 1.02 13.39 -7.20
C GLU A 67 0.08 12.56 -6.32
N LEU A 68 -0.24 11.31 -6.73
CA LEU A 68 -1.02 10.39 -5.90
C LEU A 68 -0.32 10.14 -4.56
N LEU A 69 0.99 9.89 -4.56
CA LEU A 69 1.76 9.64 -3.34
C LEU A 69 1.81 10.86 -2.42
N ILE A 70 1.93 12.07 -2.97
CA ILE A 70 1.86 13.32 -2.18
C ILE A 70 0.45 13.49 -1.57
N ALA A 71 -0.60 13.17 -2.32
CA ALA A 71 -1.96 13.24 -1.83
C ALA A 71 -2.21 12.23 -0.70
N MET A 72 -1.72 10.99 -0.83
CA MET A 72 -1.76 9.98 0.24
C MET A 72 -1.00 10.46 1.49
N SER A 73 0.19 11.03 1.32
CA SER A 73 0.97 11.60 2.43
C SER A 73 0.18 12.67 3.19
N LYS A 74 -0.48 13.57 2.48
CA LYS A 74 -1.31 14.64 3.09
C LYS A 74 -2.51 14.07 3.83
N ALA A 75 -3.26 13.16 3.21
CA ALA A 75 -4.44 12.53 3.80
C ALA A 75 -4.11 11.86 5.14
N ILE A 76 -3.00 11.10 5.20
CA ILE A 76 -2.54 10.48 6.44
C ILE A 76 -2.07 11.54 7.45
N HIS A 77 -1.33 12.55 6.99
CA HIS A 77 -0.79 13.61 7.87
C HIS A 77 -1.88 14.46 8.54
N GLU A 78 -2.99 14.71 7.86
CA GLU A 78 -4.14 15.45 8.42
C GLU A 78 -4.74 14.74 9.65
N HIS A 79 -4.58 13.41 9.75
CA HIS A 79 -5.03 12.60 10.89
C HIS A 79 -3.89 12.19 11.84
N ARG A 80 -2.75 12.90 11.77
CA ARG A 80 -1.52 12.53 12.49
C ARG A 80 -1.73 12.31 13.98
N GLU A 81 -2.37 13.22 14.69
CA GLU A 81 -2.54 13.12 16.14
C GLU A 81 -3.43 11.93 16.53
N GLU A 82 -4.50 11.67 15.80
CA GLU A 82 -5.34 10.49 15.96
C GLU A 82 -4.53 9.20 15.76
N LEU A 83 -3.73 9.14 14.70
CA LEU A 83 -2.88 7.98 14.39
C LEU A 83 -1.81 7.74 15.47
N LEU A 84 -1.24 8.79 16.05
CA LEU A 84 -0.30 8.65 17.18
C LEU A 84 -0.98 8.01 18.39
N GLU A 85 -2.18 8.43 18.73
CA GLU A 85 -2.93 7.86 19.85
C GLU A 85 -3.32 6.39 19.58
N LEU A 86 -3.74 6.09 18.35
CA LEU A 86 -4.03 4.70 17.94
C LEU A 86 -2.77 3.82 18.00
N SER A 87 -1.63 4.34 17.54
CA SER A 87 -0.35 3.61 17.58
C SER A 87 0.07 3.31 19.01
N MET A 88 -0.03 4.28 19.92
CA MET A 88 0.29 4.04 21.33
C MET A 88 -0.57 2.94 21.95
N LYS A 89 -1.87 2.92 21.65
CA LYS A 89 -2.81 1.92 22.18
C LYS A 89 -2.66 0.56 21.52
N ASN A 90 -2.49 0.50 20.19
CA ASN A 90 -2.47 -0.77 19.46
C ASN A 90 -1.10 -1.44 19.44
N CYS A 91 -0.02 -0.64 19.46
CA CYS A 91 1.35 -1.15 19.37
C CYS A 91 2.10 -1.12 20.71
N GLY A 92 1.55 -0.48 21.75
CA GLY A 92 2.23 -0.28 23.04
C GLY A 92 3.47 0.61 22.94
N THR A 93 3.54 1.46 21.93
CA THR A 93 4.69 2.33 21.67
C THR A 93 4.66 3.59 22.52
N THR A 94 5.83 4.21 22.75
CA THR A 94 5.85 5.57 23.27
C THR A 94 5.38 6.55 22.20
N ARG A 95 4.92 7.75 22.61
CA ARG A 95 4.57 8.81 21.65
C ARG A 95 5.72 9.16 20.69
N LYS A 96 6.97 9.06 21.16
CA LYS A 96 8.16 9.32 20.34
C LYS A 96 8.32 8.26 19.24
N ASP A 97 8.12 6.99 19.58
CA ASP A 97 8.23 5.90 18.62
C ASP A 97 7.05 5.90 17.65
N SER A 98 5.83 6.21 18.14
CA SER A 98 4.67 6.42 17.25
C SER A 98 4.90 7.54 16.24
N LYS A 99 5.54 8.66 16.66
CA LYS A 99 5.95 9.72 15.72
C LYS A 99 6.92 9.22 14.67
N PHE A 100 7.86 8.38 15.05
CA PHE A 100 8.84 7.83 14.12
C PHE A 100 8.17 6.97 13.03
N ASP A 101 7.17 6.16 13.39
CA ASP A 101 6.38 5.38 12.45
C ASP A 101 5.49 6.25 11.55
N ILE A 102 4.65 7.10 12.13
CA ILE A 102 3.68 7.91 11.36
C ILE A 102 4.37 8.97 10.50
N ASP A 103 5.34 9.71 11.05
CA ASP A 103 6.09 10.72 10.30
C ASP A 103 7.02 10.08 9.26
N GLY A 104 7.56 8.88 9.55
CA GLY A 104 8.30 8.06 8.59
C GLY A 104 7.43 7.64 7.41
N ALA A 105 6.20 7.20 7.66
CA ALA A 105 5.24 6.84 6.63
C ALA A 105 4.93 8.01 5.70
N THR A 106 4.51 9.14 6.26
CA THR A 106 4.16 10.34 5.48
C THR A 106 5.36 10.93 4.75
N GLY A 107 6.53 10.99 5.41
CA GLY A 107 7.77 11.45 4.81
C GLY A 107 8.22 10.59 3.63
N THR A 108 8.11 9.28 3.74
CA THR A 108 8.47 8.35 2.66
C THR A 108 7.54 8.49 1.46
N LEU A 109 6.22 8.54 1.68
CA LEU A 109 5.26 8.80 0.60
C LEU A 109 5.55 10.12 -0.13
N TYR A 110 5.81 11.18 0.63
CA TYR A 110 6.16 12.50 0.07
C TYR A 110 7.46 12.44 -0.74
N HIS A 111 8.50 11.76 -0.22
CA HIS A 111 9.79 11.63 -0.90
C HIS A 111 9.65 10.93 -2.26
N TYR A 112 8.97 9.78 -2.31
CA TYR A 112 8.71 9.08 -3.57
C TYR A 112 7.80 9.89 -4.50
N GLY A 113 6.88 10.67 -3.94
CA GLY A 113 6.07 11.61 -4.71
C GLY A 113 6.91 12.71 -5.37
N ALA A 114 7.87 13.29 -4.65
CA ALA A 114 8.83 14.25 -5.20
C ALA A 114 9.72 13.62 -6.28
N LEU A 115 10.21 12.39 -6.04
CA LEU A 115 10.96 11.62 -7.04
C LEU A 115 10.14 11.40 -8.32
N GLY A 116 8.85 11.10 -8.21
CA GLY A 116 7.97 10.96 -9.36
C GLY A 116 7.93 12.23 -10.21
N LYS A 117 7.87 13.41 -9.59
CA LYS A 117 7.93 14.71 -10.29
C LYS A 117 9.27 14.93 -10.98
N GLU A 118 10.38 14.53 -10.37
CA GLU A 118 11.72 14.60 -10.97
C GLU A 118 11.85 13.67 -12.18
N LEU A 119 11.22 12.47 -12.14
CA LEU A 119 11.18 11.54 -13.27
C LEU A 119 10.33 12.05 -14.44
N GLY A 120 9.40 12.98 -14.20
CA GLY A 120 8.64 13.73 -15.19
C GLY A 120 7.49 12.94 -15.83
N ASP A 121 7.08 13.41 -17.02
CA ASP A 121 5.86 12.93 -17.69
C ASP A 121 6.05 11.66 -18.54
N GLY A 122 7.18 10.99 -18.39
CA GLY A 122 7.44 9.71 -19.06
C GLY A 122 6.69 8.54 -18.42
N HIS A 123 6.49 7.47 -19.23
CA HIS A 123 5.96 6.18 -18.79
C HIS A 123 7.05 5.09 -18.79
N VAL A 124 8.19 5.39 -19.39
CA VAL A 124 9.35 4.51 -19.49
C VAL A 124 10.55 5.24 -18.90
N LEU A 125 11.28 4.60 -18.01
CA LEU A 125 12.53 5.12 -17.48
C LEU A 125 13.69 4.57 -18.31
N PRO A 126 14.38 5.40 -19.12
CA PRO A 126 15.54 4.96 -19.88
C PRO A 126 16.68 4.51 -18.96
N ASP A 127 17.30 3.37 -19.27
CA ASP A 127 18.42 2.82 -18.54
C ASP A 127 19.72 3.07 -19.30
N GLY A 128 20.31 4.21 -19.01
CA GLY A 128 21.54 4.69 -19.67
C GLY A 128 21.35 5.31 -21.06
N PRO A 129 22.46 5.71 -21.69
CA PRO A 129 22.46 6.46 -22.96
C PRO A 129 22.14 5.59 -24.18
N GLY A 130 22.18 4.28 -24.06
CA GLY A 130 22.13 3.34 -25.17
C GLY A 130 23.51 3.02 -25.73
N GLU A 131 23.58 1.96 -26.56
CA GLU A 131 24.82 1.48 -27.17
C GLU A 131 24.64 1.26 -28.67
N GLN A 132 25.68 1.55 -29.43
CA GLN A 132 25.74 1.23 -30.86
C GLN A 132 26.01 -0.27 -31.01
N LEU A 133 25.06 -1.01 -31.61
CA LEU A 133 25.10 -2.48 -31.70
C LEU A 133 25.81 -2.99 -32.96
N GLY A 134 26.27 -2.10 -33.84
CA GLY A 134 26.94 -2.51 -35.06
C GLY A 134 27.76 -1.34 -35.69
N ARG A 135 28.29 -1.60 -36.90
CA ARG A 135 29.07 -0.59 -37.61
C ARG A 135 28.24 0.59 -38.16
N SER A 136 26.93 0.36 -38.31
CA SER A 136 26.00 1.42 -38.75
C SER A 136 25.65 2.35 -37.63
N SER A 137 25.71 3.64 -37.84
CA SER A 137 25.36 4.68 -36.87
C SER A 137 23.86 4.72 -36.53
N ILE A 138 23.03 4.03 -37.30
CA ILE A 138 21.58 3.93 -37.06
C ILE A 138 21.15 2.69 -36.25
N PHE A 139 22.09 1.76 -35.98
CA PHE A 139 21.78 0.54 -35.25
C PHE A 139 22.17 0.65 -33.78
N TRP A 140 21.21 1.10 -32.98
CA TRP A 140 21.35 1.34 -31.55
C TRP A 140 20.38 0.50 -30.75
N GLY A 141 20.84 0.05 -29.57
CA GLY A 141 20.03 -0.54 -28.52
C GLY A 141 19.91 0.41 -27.33
N ARG A 142 18.74 0.47 -26.74
CA ARG A 142 18.52 1.21 -25.48
C ARG A 142 17.59 0.38 -24.61
N HIS A 143 17.97 0.20 -23.35
CA HIS A 143 17.11 -0.42 -22.35
C HIS A 143 16.15 0.62 -21.77
N GLY A 144 14.93 0.20 -21.51
CA GLY A 144 13.92 0.99 -20.80
C GLY A 144 13.26 0.13 -19.74
N ARG A 145 13.07 0.73 -18.57
CA ARG A 145 12.29 0.14 -17.48
C ARG A 145 10.85 0.57 -17.65
N VAL A 146 9.95 -0.40 -17.69
CA VAL A 146 8.49 -0.20 -17.83
C VAL A 146 7.79 -0.76 -16.60
N SER A 147 6.56 -0.31 -16.34
CA SER A 147 5.72 -0.89 -15.31
C SER A 147 5.50 -2.38 -15.57
N ARG A 148 5.64 -3.19 -14.54
CA ARG A 148 5.34 -4.61 -14.60
C ARG A 148 3.82 -4.83 -14.56
N ASP A 149 3.32 -5.84 -15.25
CA ASP A 149 1.94 -6.29 -15.11
C ASP A 149 1.86 -7.24 -13.91
N GLY A 150 0.99 -6.94 -12.95
CA GLY A 150 0.83 -7.70 -11.71
C GLY A 150 0.35 -6.84 -10.56
N VAL A 151 0.42 -7.41 -9.36
CA VAL A 151 0.04 -6.77 -8.09
C VAL A 151 1.16 -6.95 -7.08
N ALA A 152 1.55 -5.89 -6.40
CA ALA A 152 2.50 -5.99 -5.29
C ALA A 152 1.76 -6.44 -4.02
N ILE A 153 2.01 -7.67 -3.58
CA ILE A 153 1.46 -8.20 -2.33
C ILE A 153 2.46 -7.94 -1.21
N HIS A 154 2.06 -7.12 -0.25
CA HIS A 154 2.93 -6.73 0.87
C HIS A 154 2.48 -7.36 2.18
N ILE A 155 3.26 -8.28 2.72
CA ILE A 155 3.08 -8.82 4.07
C ILE A 155 4.00 -8.04 5.01
N ASN A 156 3.43 -7.27 5.92
CA ASN A 156 4.17 -6.33 6.77
C ASN A 156 4.37 -6.86 8.19
N ALA A 157 5.46 -6.42 8.81
CA ALA A 157 5.77 -6.69 10.21
C ALA A 157 4.91 -5.84 11.15
N PHE A 158 4.92 -6.19 12.45
CA PHE A 158 4.08 -5.55 13.47
C PHE A 158 4.66 -4.22 14.01
N ASN A 159 5.96 -4.00 13.91
CA ASN A 159 6.69 -2.94 14.64
C ASN A 159 6.57 -1.54 14.02
N PHE A 160 6.27 -1.44 12.71
CA PHE A 160 6.04 -0.18 12.00
C PHE A 160 4.82 -0.31 11.08
N PRO A 161 3.59 -0.36 11.63
CA PRO A 161 2.39 -0.63 10.85
C PRO A 161 2.07 0.44 9.81
N ALA A 162 2.38 1.70 10.07
CA ALA A 162 2.18 2.79 9.11
C ALA A 162 3.35 2.88 8.12
N TRP A 163 4.59 2.94 8.60
CA TRP A 163 5.75 3.09 7.73
C TRP A 163 6.01 1.84 6.88
N GLY A 164 5.89 0.65 7.46
CA GLY A 164 6.06 -0.61 6.74
C GLY A 164 5.08 -0.79 5.58
N PHE A 165 3.86 -0.26 5.71
CA PHE A 165 2.91 -0.13 4.60
C PHE A 165 3.41 0.91 3.58
N ALA A 166 3.70 2.14 4.04
CA ALA A 166 3.96 3.29 3.19
C ALA A 166 5.22 3.14 2.33
N GLU A 167 6.33 2.63 2.90
CA GLU A 167 7.59 2.46 2.17
C GLU A 167 7.47 1.54 0.96
N LYS A 168 6.73 0.44 1.11
CA LYS A 168 6.53 -0.53 0.03
C LYS A 168 5.51 -0.03 -0.99
N ALA A 169 4.41 0.56 -0.49
CA ALA A 169 3.37 1.13 -1.36
C ALA A 169 3.92 2.27 -2.21
N ALA A 170 4.75 3.15 -1.65
CA ALA A 170 5.35 4.27 -2.37
C ALA A 170 6.17 3.80 -3.58
N ALA A 171 7.06 2.83 -3.37
CA ALA A 171 7.89 2.28 -4.45
C ALA A 171 7.05 1.57 -5.53
N ALA A 172 6.09 0.73 -5.12
CA ALA A 172 5.25 -0.03 -6.03
C ALA A 172 4.34 0.89 -6.87
N ILE A 173 3.64 1.83 -6.25
CA ILE A 173 2.73 2.76 -6.94
C ILE A 173 3.52 3.65 -7.92
N LEU A 174 4.68 4.18 -7.51
CA LEU A 174 5.53 4.97 -8.42
C LEU A 174 6.01 4.13 -9.61
N ALA A 175 6.34 2.85 -9.40
CA ALA A 175 6.68 1.92 -10.46
C ALA A 175 5.48 1.51 -11.35
N GLY A 176 4.25 1.90 -10.99
CA GLY A 176 3.02 1.59 -11.74
C GLY A 176 2.40 0.25 -11.40
N MET A 177 2.70 -0.31 -10.23
CA MET A 177 2.08 -1.53 -9.71
C MET A 177 1.05 -1.22 -8.62
N PRO A 178 -0.17 -1.75 -8.70
CA PRO A 178 -1.14 -1.67 -7.63
C PRO A 178 -0.68 -2.52 -6.45
N VAL A 179 -1.19 -2.20 -5.28
CA VAL A 179 -0.76 -2.78 -4.00
C VAL A 179 -1.93 -3.44 -3.29
N ILE A 180 -1.74 -4.65 -2.79
CA ILE A 180 -2.56 -5.22 -1.72
C ILE A 180 -1.65 -5.39 -0.50
N THR A 181 -1.91 -4.62 0.54
CA THR A 181 -1.13 -4.67 1.78
C THR A 181 -1.84 -5.47 2.86
N LYS A 182 -1.10 -6.33 3.53
CA LYS A 182 -1.54 -7.11 4.68
C LYS A 182 -0.64 -6.80 5.86
N PRO A 183 -1.03 -5.88 6.76
CA PRO A 183 -0.30 -5.62 8.00
C PRO A 183 -0.30 -6.83 8.92
N ALA A 184 0.61 -6.86 9.90
CA ALA A 184 0.53 -7.83 10.98
C ALA A 184 -0.82 -7.70 11.68
N THR A 185 -1.48 -8.82 11.96
CA THR A 185 -2.84 -8.82 12.54
C THR A 185 -2.90 -8.04 13.84
N SER A 186 -1.91 -8.19 14.72
CA SER A 186 -1.85 -7.54 16.03
C SER A 186 -1.83 -6.01 16.00
N THR A 187 -1.30 -5.40 14.93
CA THR A 187 -1.14 -3.94 14.79
C THR A 187 -1.85 -3.36 13.57
N CYS A 188 -2.80 -4.10 13.01
CA CYS A 188 -3.48 -3.69 11.78
C CYS A 188 -4.45 -2.52 11.96
N LEU A 189 -4.83 -2.16 13.19
CA LEU A 189 -5.69 -1.01 13.47
C LEU A 189 -5.08 0.31 12.96
N VAL A 190 -3.77 0.49 13.13
CA VAL A 190 -3.06 1.69 12.64
C VAL A 190 -3.06 1.74 11.10
N THR A 191 -2.72 0.63 10.46
CA THR A 191 -2.70 0.57 8.98
C THR A 191 -4.10 0.71 8.39
N GLU A 192 -5.12 0.10 9.03
CA GLU A 192 -6.51 0.25 8.58
C GLU A 192 -6.92 1.72 8.60
N ARG A 193 -6.60 2.45 9.68
CA ARG A 193 -6.93 3.88 9.75
C ARG A 193 -6.16 4.72 8.74
N CYS A 194 -4.88 4.43 8.51
CA CYS A 194 -4.10 5.10 7.45
C CYS A 194 -4.76 4.92 6.07
N ILE A 195 -5.20 3.70 5.74
CA ILE A 195 -5.82 3.44 4.45
C ILE A 195 -7.24 4.03 4.39
N GLU A 196 -7.97 4.03 5.50
CA GLU A 196 -9.28 4.68 5.60
C GLU A 196 -9.17 6.18 5.26
N THR A 197 -8.14 6.90 5.78
CA THR A 197 -7.93 8.32 5.44
C THR A 197 -7.64 8.54 3.95
N VAL A 198 -6.88 7.64 3.32
CA VAL A 198 -6.58 7.69 1.88
C VAL A 198 -7.84 7.46 1.03
N VAL A 199 -8.68 6.51 1.45
CA VAL A 199 -9.96 6.19 0.76
C VAL A 199 -10.96 7.32 0.95
N GLU A 200 -11.09 7.90 2.16
CA GLU A 200 -11.95 9.04 2.45
C GLU A 200 -11.57 10.28 1.64
N ALA A 201 -10.27 10.48 1.41
CA ALA A 201 -9.74 11.57 0.58
C ALA A 201 -9.93 11.35 -0.92
N ASP A 202 -10.36 10.17 -1.36
CA ASP A 202 -10.55 9.79 -2.78
C ASP A 202 -9.34 10.17 -3.65
N CYS A 203 -8.14 9.99 -3.12
CA CYS A 203 -6.92 10.50 -3.74
C CYS A 203 -6.15 9.48 -4.59
N VAL A 204 -6.64 8.23 -4.68
CA VAL A 204 -6.05 7.19 -5.54
C VAL A 204 -7.14 6.48 -6.34
N PRO A 205 -6.87 6.09 -7.60
CA PRO A 205 -7.83 5.36 -8.40
C PRO A 205 -8.23 4.02 -7.76
N GLU A 206 -9.47 3.58 -8.03
CA GLU A 206 -9.97 2.28 -7.58
C GLU A 206 -9.06 1.13 -8.02
N GLY A 207 -8.79 0.20 -7.10
CA GLY A 207 -7.95 -0.97 -7.34
C GLY A 207 -6.44 -0.71 -7.14
N VAL A 208 -5.99 0.54 -6.99
CA VAL A 208 -4.57 0.88 -6.76
C VAL A 208 -4.11 0.45 -5.37
N LEU A 209 -4.97 0.58 -4.35
CA LEU A 209 -4.63 0.29 -2.97
C LEU A 209 -5.68 -0.62 -2.34
N GLY A 210 -5.26 -1.83 -2.00
CA GLY A 210 -6.04 -2.82 -1.26
C GLY A 210 -5.46 -3.08 0.13
N LEU A 211 -6.32 -3.46 1.07
CA LEU A 211 -5.99 -3.81 2.45
C LEU A 211 -6.63 -5.13 2.83
N ILE A 212 -5.84 -6.01 3.44
CA ILE A 212 -6.33 -7.21 4.12
C ILE A 212 -6.08 -7.06 5.62
N CYS A 213 -7.15 -6.94 6.42
CA CYS A 213 -7.10 -7.01 7.87
C CYS A 213 -7.39 -8.43 8.34
N GLY A 214 -6.53 -8.99 9.20
CA GLY A 214 -6.65 -10.35 9.72
C GLY A 214 -5.57 -11.32 9.21
N SER A 215 -5.92 -12.59 9.07
CA SER A 215 -5.02 -13.65 8.60
C SER A 215 -4.74 -13.52 7.09
N VAL A 216 -3.65 -14.13 6.63
CA VAL A 216 -3.43 -14.35 5.19
C VAL A 216 -4.38 -15.43 4.62
N ALA A 217 -4.98 -16.25 5.50
CA ALA A 217 -5.84 -17.38 5.12
C ALA A 217 -5.22 -18.18 3.94
N ASP A 218 -5.98 -18.34 2.86
CA ASP A 218 -5.60 -19.07 1.64
C ASP A 218 -5.11 -18.11 0.51
N LEU A 219 -4.76 -16.87 0.83
CA LEU A 219 -4.30 -15.87 -0.15
C LEU A 219 -3.23 -16.43 -1.12
N PHE A 220 -2.27 -17.19 -0.57
CA PHE A 220 -1.17 -17.73 -1.38
C PHE A 220 -1.60 -18.83 -2.35
N ASP A 221 -2.69 -19.55 -2.07
CA ASP A 221 -3.23 -20.58 -2.95
C ASP A 221 -3.87 -19.95 -4.21
N HIS A 222 -4.20 -18.66 -4.14
CA HIS A 222 -4.79 -17.89 -5.23
C HIS A 222 -3.76 -17.09 -6.05
N LEU A 223 -2.46 -17.11 -5.68
CA LEU A 223 -1.40 -16.41 -6.40
C LEU A 223 -0.76 -17.30 -7.47
N HIS A 224 -0.64 -16.75 -8.66
CA HIS A 224 0.10 -17.35 -9.76
C HIS A 224 1.27 -16.47 -10.17
N GLY A 225 2.31 -17.02 -10.80
CA GLY A 225 3.51 -16.28 -11.17
C GLY A 225 3.29 -15.09 -12.12
N GLN A 226 2.13 -15.02 -12.78
CA GLN A 226 1.72 -13.88 -13.60
C GLN A 226 1.05 -12.75 -12.80
N ASP A 227 0.70 -12.98 -11.54
CA ASP A 227 -0.04 -12.02 -10.72
C ASP A 227 0.91 -11.11 -9.92
N VAL A 228 2.19 -11.50 -9.74
CA VAL A 228 3.17 -10.84 -8.88
C VAL A 228 4.52 -10.60 -9.57
#